data_f6fb37273110f0d9bdac827c910547f5
#
_entry.id   f6fb37273110f0d9bdac827c910547f5
#
_cell.length_a   1.000
_cell.length_b   1.000
_cell.length_c   1.000
_cell.angle_alpha   90.00
_cell.angle_beta   90.00
_cell.angle_gamma   90.00
#
_symmetry.space_group_name_H-M   'P 1'
#
loop_
_entity.id
_entity.type
_entity.pdbx_description
1 polymer ?
#
loop_
_entity_poly.entity_id
_entity_poly.type
_entity_poly.pdbx_seq_one_letter_code
_entity_poly.pdbx_strand_id
1 'polypeptide(L)'
;MEIGRKKCTFARESENYMNPIALRLLNQQLICPQFDTPVELVDYMGAMQAQEYRLMRWAVAMRTKKPSAKAFKKAFDSGQIIRLHLMRGTWQLVSAEDYWPLLELCSAKALAVIKGWMSSNKITIPEEEVKRIREILVQTAADKGSVTKEDFVQALAEKDIHMDDHRLSYHIRMAEIFGHLCSGDLLPMKATYALTADKVKVHPKIDRDEALMLFTRKYFQSRQPATLEDFVWWSGLNVSDCRRGIEILGNFLHVETHGRASLPRREFYFTDDCRIRGFRKGKCLLIPPYDEYLIGYKSRDIVLSPDYRHKAHNNSGIFQPVIAHDGVICGNWTPFKDDLQATFFMGEHEADLQEEWKRYKTYQLR
;
A
#
# COMPACT_ATOMS: atom_id res chain seq x y z
N MET A 1 -36.51 -25.53 -8.71
CA MET A 1 -35.40 -25.49 -9.70
C MET A 1 -34.11 -25.37 -8.92
N GLU A 2 -33.41 -26.50 -8.80
CA GLU A 2 -32.11 -26.58 -8.14
C GLU A 2 -31.06 -25.84 -8.98
N ILE A 3 -30.56 -24.74 -8.46
CA ILE A 3 -29.41 -24.04 -9.04
C ILE A 3 -28.17 -24.86 -8.62
N GLY A 4 -27.71 -25.69 -9.55
CA GLY A 4 -26.54 -26.52 -9.38
C GLY A 4 -25.31 -25.68 -9.04
N ARG A 5 -24.78 -25.88 -7.83
CA ARG A 5 -23.43 -25.43 -7.45
C ARG A 5 -22.43 -26.09 -8.38
N LYS A 6 -21.91 -25.35 -9.36
CA LYS A 6 -20.70 -25.75 -10.07
C LYS A 6 -19.56 -25.76 -9.05
N LYS A 7 -19.24 -26.94 -8.52
CA LYS A 7 -18.00 -27.16 -7.78
C LYS A 7 -16.86 -26.84 -8.74
N CYS A 8 -16.09 -25.83 -8.41
CA CYS A 8 -14.90 -25.46 -9.15
C CYS A 8 -13.98 -26.68 -9.23
N THR A 9 -13.62 -27.09 -10.46
CA THR A 9 -12.82 -28.28 -10.75
C THR A 9 -11.34 -28.15 -10.38
N PHE A 10 -10.99 -27.17 -9.52
CA PHE A 10 -9.63 -26.96 -9.00
C PHE A 10 -9.16 -28.08 -8.03
N ALA A 11 -10.06 -28.92 -7.54
CA ALA A 11 -9.77 -29.93 -6.52
C ALA A 11 -9.34 -31.32 -7.05
N ARG A 12 -9.09 -31.53 -8.34
CA ARG A 12 -8.89 -32.87 -8.89
C ARG A 12 -7.61 -33.14 -9.69
N GLU A 13 -6.70 -32.20 -9.81
CA GLU A 13 -5.40 -32.49 -10.45
C GLU A 13 -4.24 -32.15 -9.53
N SER A 14 -3.69 -33.19 -8.95
CA SER A 14 -2.44 -33.29 -8.16
C SER A 14 -2.50 -32.93 -6.67
N GLU A 15 -1.89 -33.77 -5.88
CA GLU A 15 -1.52 -33.67 -4.45
C GLU A 15 -0.52 -32.52 -4.14
N ASN A 16 -0.38 -31.54 -5.00
CA ASN A 16 0.33 -30.30 -4.74
C ASN A 16 -0.69 -29.23 -4.32
N TYR A 17 -1.05 -29.19 -3.05
CA TYR A 17 -1.68 -28.06 -2.40
C TYR A 17 -1.03 -26.77 -2.87
N MET A 18 -1.83 -25.84 -3.42
CA MET A 18 -1.34 -24.56 -3.92
C MET A 18 -0.54 -23.87 -2.82
N ASN A 19 0.75 -23.69 -3.04
CA ASN A 19 1.63 -23.04 -2.07
C ASN A 19 1.20 -21.56 -1.90
N PRO A 20 0.64 -21.14 -0.74
CA PRO A 20 0.13 -19.79 -0.56
C PRO A 20 1.22 -18.71 -0.71
N ILE A 21 2.47 -19.06 -0.45
CA ILE A 21 3.63 -18.17 -0.68
C ILE A 21 3.77 -17.90 -2.19
N ALA A 22 3.78 -18.95 -3.00
CA ALA A 22 3.88 -18.83 -4.46
C ALA A 22 2.72 -18.01 -5.04
N LEU A 23 1.50 -18.22 -4.56
CA LEU A 23 0.33 -17.47 -4.98
C LEU A 23 0.45 -15.97 -4.61
N ARG A 24 0.85 -15.65 -3.39
CA ARG A 24 1.07 -14.26 -2.96
C ARG A 24 2.15 -13.56 -3.79
N LEU A 25 3.26 -14.25 -4.08
CA LEU A 25 4.33 -13.70 -4.93
C LEU A 25 3.84 -13.41 -6.35
N LEU A 26 3.08 -14.32 -6.94
CA LEU A 26 2.53 -14.18 -8.29
C LEU A 26 1.49 -13.06 -8.37
N ASN A 27 0.54 -13.03 -7.45
CA ASN A 27 -0.58 -12.09 -7.50
C ASN A 27 -0.19 -10.69 -7.00
N GLN A 28 0.81 -10.58 -6.10
CA GLN A 28 1.43 -9.28 -5.81
C GLN A 28 2.46 -8.83 -6.86
N GLN A 29 2.58 -9.54 -7.98
CA GLN A 29 3.48 -9.20 -9.09
C GLN A 29 4.97 -9.17 -8.71
N LEU A 30 5.36 -9.79 -7.60
CA LEU A 30 6.75 -9.85 -7.13
C LEU A 30 7.61 -10.79 -7.96
N ILE A 31 6.98 -11.81 -8.54
CA ILE A 31 7.60 -12.71 -9.51
C ILE A 31 6.74 -12.75 -10.78
N CYS A 32 7.39 -12.88 -11.94
CA CYS A 32 6.73 -12.86 -13.25
C CYS A 32 5.72 -11.69 -13.39
N PRO A 33 6.12 -10.44 -13.15
CA PRO A 33 5.22 -9.29 -13.22
C PRO A 33 4.56 -9.19 -14.61
N GLN A 34 3.30 -8.72 -14.64
CA GLN A 34 2.49 -8.64 -15.85
C GLN A 34 2.33 -7.23 -16.38
N PHE A 35 2.55 -6.22 -15.55
CA PHE A 35 2.34 -4.81 -15.89
C PHE A 35 3.62 -4.18 -16.43
N ASP A 36 3.46 -3.36 -17.47
CA ASP A 36 4.58 -2.65 -18.09
C ASP A 36 4.81 -1.28 -17.44
N THR A 37 3.75 -0.66 -16.91
CA THR A 37 3.80 0.69 -16.34
C THR A 37 3.54 0.72 -14.83
N PRO A 38 4.08 1.71 -14.12
CA PRO A 38 3.78 1.92 -12.70
C PRO A 38 2.31 2.26 -12.45
N VAL A 39 1.62 2.91 -13.40
CA VAL A 39 0.20 3.27 -13.28
C VAL A 39 -0.68 2.03 -13.27
N GLU A 40 -0.50 1.14 -14.24
CA GLU A 40 -1.24 -0.13 -14.32
C GLU A 40 -1.04 -0.97 -13.06
N LEU A 41 0.18 -1.00 -12.52
CA LEU A 41 0.46 -1.73 -11.30
C LEU A 41 -0.24 -1.13 -10.08
N VAL A 42 -0.13 0.19 -9.88
CA VAL A 42 -0.75 0.86 -8.72
C VAL A 42 -2.27 0.73 -8.79
N ASP A 43 -2.84 0.83 -9.98
CA ASP A 43 -4.27 0.62 -10.20
C ASP A 43 -4.69 -0.82 -9.85
N TYR A 44 -3.95 -1.82 -10.32
CA TYR A 44 -4.19 -3.22 -9.99
C TYR A 44 -4.10 -3.50 -8.48
N MET A 45 -3.14 -2.89 -7.81
CA MET A 45 -2.96 -3.04 -6.36
C MET A 45 -4.04 -2.32 -5.55
N GLY A 46 -4.77 -1.37 -6.15
CA GLY A 46 -5.80 -0.52 -5.54
C GLY A 46 -5.21 0.55 -4.63
N ALA A 47 -4.38 0.16 -3.67
CA ALA A 47 -3.57 1.06 -2.86
C ALA A 47 -2.29 0.34 -2.44
N MET A 48 -1.20 1.11 -2.31
CA MET A 48 0.08 0.60 -1.84
C MET A 48 0.63 1.50 -0.74
N GLN A 49 1.10 0.92 0.36
CA GLN A 49 1.71 1.68 1.45
C GLN A 49 2.91 2.48 0.96
N ALA A 50 2.94 3.78 1.31
CA ALA A 50 3.95 4.73 0.88
C ALA A 50 4.56 5.52 2.06
N GLN A 51 4.66 4.86 3.22
CA GLN A 51 5.19 5.48 4.45
C GLN A 51 6.66 5.84 4.30
N GLU A 52 7.47 4.96 3.72
CA GLU A 52 8.88 5.27 3.39
C GLU A 52 8.96 5.91 2.00
N TYR A 53 9.10 7.23 1.99
CA TYR A 53 9.01 8.05 0.79
C TYR A 53 10.03 7.68 -0.31
N ARG A 54 11.26 7.33 0.08
CA ARG A 54 12.32 7.01 -0.89
C ARG A 54 12.15 5.63 -1.51
N LEU A 55 11.69 4.65 -0.71
CA LEU A 55 11.60 3.25 -1.13
C LEU A 55 10.21 2.85 -1.64
N MET A 56 9.17 3.71 -1.51
CA MET A 56 7.85 3.44 -2.10
C MET A 56 7.92 3.22 -3.62
N ARG A 57 8.83 3.93 -4.30
CA ARG A 57 9.04 3.78 -5.74
C ARG A 57 9.72 2.47 -6.11
N TRP A 58 10.55 1.90 -5.22
CA TRP A 58 11.09 0.55 -5.39
C TRP A 58 10.01 -0.51 -5.18
N ALA A 59 9.10 -0.32 -4.22
CA ALA A 59 7.96 -1.21 -4.03
C ALA A 59 7.12 -1.36 -5.31
N VAL A 60 6.93 -0.27 -6.06
CA VAL A 60 6.27 -0.29 -7.38
C VAL A 60 7.18 -0.93 -8.44
N ALA A 61 8.43 -0.49 -8.52
CA ALA A 61 9.37 -0.90 -9.55
C ALA A 61 9.63 -2.41 -9.56
N MET A 62 9.82 -3.02 -8.38
CA MET A 62 10.08 -4.46 -8.27
C MET A 62 8.93 -5.34 -8.77
N ARG A 63 7.73 -4.75 -8.96
CA ARG A 63 6.51 -5.39 -9.44
C ARG A 63 6.18 -5.12 -10.92
N THR A 64 7.05 -4.40 -11.63
CA THR A 64 6.86 -4.10 -13.06
C THR A 64 7.84 -4.90 -13.93
N LYS A 65 7.43 -5.22 -15.17
CA LYS A 65 8.30 -5.93 -16.14
C LYS A 65 9.57 -5.14 -16.46
N LYS A 66 9.42 -3.81 -16.60
CA LYS A 66 10.48 -2.88 -16.98
C LYS A 66 10.57 -1.75 -15.95
N PRO A 67 11.25 -1.97 -14.80
CA PRO A 67 11.43 -0.94 -13.79
C PRO A 67 12.03 0.34 -14.37
N SER A 68 11.37 1.49 -14.15
CA SER A 68 11.83 2.78 -14.63
C SER A 68 11.50 3.90 -13.65
N ALA A 69 12.53 4.49 -13.05
CA ALA A 69 12.39 5.64 -12.16
C ALA A 69 11.79 6.85 -12.89
N LYS A 70 12.18 7.04 -14.17
CA LYS A 70 11.66 8.10 -15.03
C LYS A 70 10.16 7.93 -15.30
N ALA A 71 9.70 6.68 -15.57
CA ALA A 71 8.29 6.41 -15.80
C ALA A 71 7.47 6.62 -14.52
N PHE A 72 7.98 6.20 -13.35
CA PHE A 72 7.34 6.46 -12.07
C PHE A 72 7.24 7.96 -11.80
N LYS A 73 8.37 8.72 -11.95
CA LYS A 73 8.36 10.17 -11.77
C LYS A 73 7.34 10.85 -12.67
N LYS A 74 7.32 10.50 -13.96
CA LYS A 74 6.36 11.06 -14.91
C LYS A 74 4.91 10.80 -14.48
N ALA A 75 4.58 9.58 -14.07
CA ALA A 75 3.24 9.23 -13.62
C ALA A 75 2.84 9.95 -12.32
N PHE A 76 3.79 10.13 -11.41
CA PHE A 76 3.59 10.84 -10.16
C PHE A 76 3.41 12.35 -10.38
N ASP A 77 4.28 12.98 -11.17
CA ASP A 77 4.23 14.42 -11.46
C ASP A 77 2.98 14.80 -12.25
N SER A 78 2.53 13.92 -13.15
CA SER A 78 1.30 14.15 -13.94
C SER A 78 0.01 13.86 -13.18
N GLY A 79 0.07 13.36 -11.94
CA GLY A 79 -1.10 13.03 -11.14
C GLY A 79 -1.78 11.70 -11.51
N GLN A 80 -1.15 10.86 -12.36
CA GLN A 80 -1.67 9.50 -12.62
C GLN A 80 -1.49 8.56 -11.43
N ILE A 81 -0.46 8.81 -10.63
CA ILE A 81 -0.23 8.17 -9.32
C ILE A 81 -0.22 9.27 -8.27
N ILE A 82 -1.04 9.14 -7.26
CA ILE A 82 -1.19 10.10 -6.16
C ILE A 82 -0.73 9.45 -4.86
N ARG A 83 0.03 10.21 -4.06
CA ARG A 83 0.35 9.85 -2.66
C ARG A 83 -0.45 10.75 -1.72
N LEU A 84 -1.15 10.14 -0.78
CA LEU A 84 -1.96 10.87 0.20
C LEU A 84 -2.12 10.06 1.49
N HIS A 85 -2.57 10.71 2.57
CA HIS A 85 -3.03 10.01 3.77
C HIS A 85 -4.42 9.43 3.52
N LEU A 86 -4.54 8.10 3.66
CA LEU A 86 -5.78 7.39 3.36
C LEU A 86 -6.07 6.35 4.46
N MET A 87 -5.95 5.08 4.14
CA MET A 87 -6.26 3.97 5.05
C MET A 87 -5.46 4.04 6.35
N ARG A 88 -6.12 3.83 7.48
CA ARG A 88 -5.50 3.85 8.81
C ARG A 88 -4.73 5.15 9.13
N GLY A 89 -4.95 6.21 8.35
CA GLY A 89 -4.23 7.48 8.50
C GLY A 89 -2.76 7.43 8.09
N THR A 90 -2.37 6.48 7.23
CA THR A 90 -1.02 6.33 6.69
C THR A 90 -0.94 6.72 5.22
N TRP A 91 0.26 7.05 4.72
CA TRP A 91 0.44 7.37 3.31
C TRP A 91 0.27 6.15 2.41
N GLN A 92 -0.51 6.35 1.35
CA GLN A 92 -0.77 5.36 0.30
C GLN A 92 -0.46 5.94 -1.07
N LEU A 93 -0.05 5.09 -2.02
CA LEU A 93 -0.12 5.37 -3.45
C LEU A 93 -1.43 4.80 -3.98
N VAL A 94 -2.13 5.59 -4.76
CA VAL A 94 -3.36 5.20 -5.47
C VAL A 94 -3.30 5.70 -6.92
N SER A 95 -4.07 5.09 -7.81
CA SER A 95 -4.28 5.66 -9.15
C SER A 95 -5.21 6.87 -9.09
N ALA A 96 -5.14 7.75 -10.09
CA ALA A 96 -6.06 8.89 -10.20
C ALA A 96 -7.53 8.45 -10.24
N GLU A 97 -7.81 7.31 -10.89
CA GLU A 97 -9.15 6.72 -11.00
C GLU A 97 -9.71 6.29 -9.64
N ASP A 98 -8.86 5.76 -8.77
CA ASP A 98 -9.25 5.27 -7.45
C ASP A 98 -9.25 6.38 -6.37
N TYR A 99 -8.67 7.55 -6.65
CA TYR A 99 -8.47 8.60 -5.66
C TYR A 99 -9.76 8.98 -4.91
N TRP A 100 -10.77 9.45 -5.65
CA TRP A 100 -12.01 9.92 -5.03
C TRP A 100 -12.83 8.79 -4.40
N PRO A 101 -13.05 7.65 -5.10
CA PRO A 101 -13.74 6.51 -4.49
C PRO A 101 -13.14 6.07 -3.16
N LEU A 102 -11.82 5.96 -3.10
CA LEU A 102 -11.14 5.53 -1.90
C LEU A 102 -11.10 6.61 -0.81
N LEU A 103 -10.94 7.88 -1.20
CA LEU A 103 -10.98 8.98 -0.24
C LEU A 103 -12.35 9.06 0.45
N GLU A 104 -13.45 9.01 -0.31
CA GLU A 104 -14.81 9.03 0.24
C GLU A 104 -15.07 7.80 1.14
N LEU A 105 -14.60 6.63 0.73
CA LEU A 105 -14.76 5.40 1.51
C LEU A 105 -14.01 5.42 2.84
N CYS A 106 -12.79 5.98 2.86
CA CYS A 106 -11.86 5.86 3.98
C CYS A 106 -11.76 7.12 4.86
N SER A 107 -12.16 8.32 4.38
CA SER A 107 -11.92 9.61 5.04
C SER A 107 -12.50 9.69 6.46
N ALA A 108 -13.72 9.21 6.66
CA ALA A 108 -14.37 9.22 7.99
C ALA A 108 -13.56 8.41 9.02
N LYS A 109 -13.04 7.24 8.61
CA LYS A 109 -12.22 6.39 9.48
C LYS A 109 -10.84 6.99 9.72
N ALA A 110 -10.20 7.54 8.69
CA ALA A 110 -8.91 8.23 8.81
C ALA A 110 -9.01 9.43 9.76
N LEU A 111 -10.09 10.21 9.65
CA LEU A 111 -10.37 11.33 10.56
C LEU A 111 -10.56 10.86 12.00
N ALA A 112 -11.30 9.76 12.23
CA ALA A 112 -11.50 9.20 13.56
C ALA A 112 -10.18 8.75 14.21
N VAL A 113 -9.26 8.13 13.43
CA VAL A 113 -7.93 7.74 13.90
C VAL A 113 -7.12 8.97 14.34
N ILE A 114 -7.13 10.05 13.54
CA ILE A 114 -6.41 11.29 13.87
C ILE A 114 -6.99 11.94 15.13
N LYS A 115 -8.31 12.07 15.23
CA LYS A 115 -8.99 12.62 16.41
C LYS A 115 -8.70 11.79 17.67
N GLY A 116 -8.67 10.46 17.56
CA GLY A 116 -8.30 9.57 18.64
C GLY A 116 -6.85 9.77 19.10
N TRP A 117 -5.91 9.92 18.16
CA TRP A 117 -4.52 10.21 18.49
C TRP A 117 -4.36 11.58 19.19
N MET A 118 -5.03 12.61 18.67
CA MET A 118 -5.03 13.94 19.31
C MET A 118 -5.55 13.88 20.75
N SER A 119 -6.70 13.23 20.95
CA SER A 119 -7.29 13.07 22.29
C SER A 119 -6.32 12.38 23.26
N SER A 120 -5.68 11.29 22.81
CA SER A 120 -4.70 10.54 23.61
C SER A 120 -3.46 11.36 23.98
N ASN A 121 -3.09 12.33 23.12
CA ASN A 121 -1.96 13.24 23.35
C ASN A 121 -2.38 14.59 23.96
N LYS A 122 -3.65 14.75 24.34
CA LYS A 122 -4.21 16.00 24.92
C LYS A 122 -4.02 17.22 24.00
N ILE A 123 -4.06 17.01 22.68
CA ILE A 123 -3.96 18.05 21.68
C ILE A 123 -5.36 18.50 21.29
N THR A 124 -5.63 19.80 21.43
CA THR A 124 -6.87 20.44 20.96
C THR A 124 -6.54 21.46 19.90
N ILE A 125 -7.21 21.38 18.74
CA ILE A 125 -7.09 22.33 17.65
C ILE A 125 -8.49 22.82 17.33
N PRO A 126 -8.79 24.13 17.49
CA PRO A 126 -10.09 24.71 17.17
C PRO A 126 -10.45 24.56 15.70
N GLU A 127 -11.72 24.40 15.37
CA GLU A 127 -12.18 24.29 13.96
C GLU A 127 -11.84 25.56 13.14
N GLU A 128 -11.92 26.72 13.74
CA GLU A 128 -11.53 27.98 13.11
C GLU A 128 -10.05 28.00 12.71
N GLU A 129 -9.19 27.42 13.55
CA GLU A 129 -7.78 27.25 13.19
C GLU A 129 -7.61 26.30 12.01
N VAL A 130 -8.30 25.14 12.04
CA VAL A 130 -8.24 24.18 10.94
C VAL A 130 -8.66 24.84 9.63
N LYS A 131 -9.74 25.62 9.63
CA LYS A 131 -10.22 26.36 8.47
C LYS A 131 -9.21 27.40 7.98
N ARG A 132 -8.74 28.26 8.89
CA ARG A 132 -7.78 29.34 8.58
C ARG A 132 -6.49 28.80 8.01
N ILE A 133 -5.90 27.78 8.65
CA ILE A 133 -4.64 27.20 8.19
C ILE A 133 -4.84 26.50 6.85
N ARG A 134 -5.93 25.74 6.66
CA ARG A 134 -6.24 25.11 5.38
C ARG A 134 -6.31 26.13 4.24
N GLU A 135 -6.95 27.27 4.43
CA GLU A 135 -7.03 28.33 3.42
C GLU A 135 -5.63 28.82 3.01
N ILE A 136 -4.73 29.00 3.98
CA ILE A 136 -3.34 29.39 3.70
C ILE A 136 -2.60 28.29 2.92
N LEU A 137 -2.71 27.03 3.35
CA LEU A 137 -2.05 25.91 2.67
C LEU A 137 -2.55 25.76 1.22
N VAL A 138 -3.86 25.85 1.02
CA VAL A 138 -4.50 25.77 -0.30
C VAL A 138 -4.04 26.94 -1.19
N GLN A 139 -4.05 28.16 -0.68
CA GLN A 139 -3.58 29.32 -1.43
C GLN A 139 -2.10 29.20 -1.80
N THR A 140 -1.24 28.76 -0.86
CA THR A 140 0.20 28.56 -1.13
C THR A 140 0.41 27.54 -2.25
N ALA A 141 -0.35 26.45 -2.24
CA ALA A 141 -0.29 25.43 -3.29
C ALA A 141 -0.83 25.95 -4.63
N ALA A 142 -1.88 26.79 -4.61
CA ALA A 142 -2.42 27.43 -5.82
C ALA A 142 -1.40 28.37 -6.48
N ASP A 143 -0.68 29.13 -5.68
CA ASP A 143 0.28 30.14 -6.18
C ASP A 143 1.56 29.51 -6.74
N LYS A 144 2.03 28.40 -6.13
CA LYS A 144 3.31 27.79 -6.47
C LYS A 144 3.20 26.46 -7.27
N GLY A 145 2.04 25.86 -7.33
CA GLY A 145 1.77 24.57 -7.97
C GLY A 145 2.20 23.38 -7.11
N SER A 146 3.51 23.13 -6.99
CA SER A 146 4.06 22.07 -6.14
C SER A 146 4.91 22.66 -5.02
N VAL A 147 4.55 22.41 -3.77
CA VAL A 147 5.11 23.05 -2.58
C VAL A 147 5.68 22.04 -1.60
N THR A 148 6.72 22.43 -0.90
CA THR A 148 7.31 21.66 0.19
C THR A 148 6.67 22.05 1.53
N LYS A 149 7.00 21.33 2.60
CA LYS A 149 6.58 21.69 3.95
C LYS A 149 7.20 23.00 4.40
N GLU A 150 8.43 23.27 3.98
CA GLU A 150 9.13 24.52 4.24
C GLU A 150 8.44 25.73 3.58
N ASP A 151 7.86 25.57 2.38
CA ASP A 151 7.06 26.62 1.76
C ASP A 151 5.82 26.97 2.59
N PHE A 152 5.17 25.95 3.18
CA PHE A 152 4.05 26.20 4.10
C PHE A 152 4.48 26.91 5.37
N VAL A 153 5.63 26.52 5.96
CA VAL A 153 6.19 27.23 7.13
C VAL A 153 6.42 28.70 6.80
N GLN A 154 7.01 29.01 5.66
CA GLN A 154 7.24 30.38 5.22
C GLN A 154 5.93 31.16 5.04
N ALA A 155 4.95 30.58 4.32
CA ALA A 155 3.65 31.24 4.07
C ALA A 155 2.86 31.51 5.37
N LEU A 156 3.00 30.65 6.37
CA LEU A 156 2.42 30.84 7.71
C LEU A 156 3.15 31.96 8.47
N ALA A 157 4.48 31.97 8.42
CA ALA A 157 5.30 33.01 9.07
C ALA A 157 5.02 34.40 8.52
N GLU A 158 4.76 34.55 7.22
CA GLU A 158 4.34 35.82 6.58
C GLU A 158 3.01 36.36 7.12
N LYS A 159 2.23 35.51 7.79
CA LYS A 159 0.97 35.88 8.48
C LYS A 159 1.07 35.87 10.00
N ASP A 160 2.32 35.87 10.51
CA ASP A 160 2.65 35.85 11.94
C ASP A 160 2.07 34.59 12.64
N ILE A 161 2.04 33.46 11.92
CA ILE A 161 1.58 32.15 12.44
C ILE A 161 2.77 31.21 12.56
N HIS A 162 3.08 30.83 13.81
CA HIS A 162 4.16 29.89 14.13
C HIS A 162 3.60 28.65 14.79
N MET A 163 4.03 27.48 14.33
CA MET A 163 3.61 26.21 14.92
C MET A 163 4.72 25.15 14.79
N ASP A 164 4.69 24.16 15.67
CA ASP A 164 5.61 23.03 15.61
C ASP A 164 5.31 22.10 14.41
N ASP A 165 6.26 21.23 14.14
CA ASP A 165 6.20 20.30 13.01
C ASP A 165 5.02 19.33 13.09
N HIS A 166 4.63 18.91 14.28
CA HIS A 166 3.49 17.97 14.47
C HIS A 166 2.17 18.67 14.18
N ARG A 167 2.02 19.92 14.62
CA ARG A 167 0.80 20.71 14.37
C ARG A 167 0.64 21.02 12.89
N LEU A 168 1.71 21.42 12.20
CA LEU A 168 1.67 21.63 10.75
C LEU A 168 1.35 20.31 10.01
N SER A 169 1.98 19.20 10.38
CA SER A 169 1.68 17.88 9.79
C SER A 169 0.22 17.49 9.98
N TYR A 170 -0.39 17.84 11.11
CA TYR A 170 -1.82 17.65 11.32
C TYR A 170 -2.66 18.44 10.30
N HIS A 171 -2.39 19.72 10.12
CA HIS A 171 -3.14 20.57 9.18
C HIS A 171 -3.00 20.10 7.73
N ILE A 172 -1.78 19.69 7.31
CA ILE A 172 -1.55 19.10 5.99
C ILE A 172 -2.39 17.85 5.82
N ARG A 173 -2.34 16.93 6.80
CA ARG A 173 -3.12 15.69 6.77
C ARG A 173 -4.63 15.92 6.71
N MET A 174 -5.13 16.92 7.44
CA MET A 174 -6.52 17.32 7.34
C MET A 174 -6.88 17.84 5.95
N ALA A 175 -6.01 18.64 5.33
CA ALA A 175 -6.21 19.13 3.97
C ALA A 175 -6.21 17.99 2.93
N GLU A 176 -5.39 16.96 3.12
CA GLU A 176 -5.41 15.74 2.27
C GLU A 176 -6.69 14.92 2.47
N ILE A 177 -7.12 14.65 3.72
CA ILE A 177 -8.32 13.86 4.02
C ILE A 177 -9.60 14.55 3.52
N PHE A 178 -9.63 15.87 3.50
CA PHE A 178 -10.75 16.62 2.92
C PHE A 178 -10.62 16.84 1.40
N GLY A 179 -9.61 16.25 0.75
CA GLY A 179 -9.45 16.30 -0.69
C GLY A 179 -9.01 17.66 -1.25
N HIS A 180 -8.43 18.54 -0.42
CA HIS A 180 -7.91 19.82 -0.88
C HIS A 180 -6.48 19.73 -1.41
N LEU A 181 -5.65 18.93 -0.73
CA LEU A 181 -4.26 18.70 -1.10
C LEU A 181 -4.00 17.21 -1.39
N CYS A 182 -3.03 16.96 -2.22
CA CYS A 182 -2.43 15.64 -2.46
C CYS A 182 -0.93 15.81 -2.73
N SER A 183 -0.24 14.73 -3.14
CA SER A 183 1.17 14.85 -3.54
C SER A 183 1.37 15.80 -4.71
N GLY A 184 2.39 16.66 -4.60
CA GLY A 184 2.93 17.48 -5.69
C GLY A 184 3.92 16.69 -6.56
N ASP A 185 4.96 17.34 -7.06
CA ASP A 185 5.98 16.71 -7.91
C ASP A 185 6.96 15.87 -7.09
N LEU A 186 7.43 14.78 -7.68
CA LEU A 186 8.37 13.87 -7.01
C LEU A 186 9.75 14.48 -6.91
N LEU A 187 10.16 14.84 -5.70
CA LEU A 187 11.54 15.17 -5.36
C LEU A 187 12.30 13.95 -4.80
N PRO A 188 13.62 13.90 -4.89
CA PRO A 188 14.39 12.74 -4.42
C PRO A 188 14.22 12.42 -2.94
N MET A 189 14.21 13.43 -2.07
CA MET A 189 14.30 13.30 -0.61
C MET A 189 13.16 13.93 0.17
N LYS A 190 12.33 14.77 -0.47
CA LYS A 190 11.29 15.55 0.19
C LYS A 190 9.92 15.29 -0.43
N ALA A 191 8.92 15.11 0.40
CA ALA A 191 7.54 15.13 -0.05
C ALA A 191 7.12 16.55 -0.44
N THR A 192 6.34 16.65 -1.48
CA THR A 192 5.71 17.90 -1.91
C THR A 192 4.19 17.74 -1.94
N TYR A 193 3.50 18.84 -1.97
CA TYR A 193 2.04 18.92 -1.95
C TYR A 193 1.56 19.81 -3.10
N ALA A 194 0.38 19.52 -3.63
CA ALA A 194 -0.27 20.30 -4.68
C ALA A 194 -1.78 20.32 -4.44
N LEU A 195 -2.48 21.18 -5.17
CA LEU A 195 -3.93 21.13 -5.18
C LEU A 195 -4.43 19.83 -5.80
N THR A 196 -5.34 19.14 -5.13
CA THR A 196 -5.99 17.94 -5.67
C THR A 196 -6.68 18.22 -6.99
N ALA A 197 -7.35 19.36 -7.11
CA ALA A 197 -8.02 19.79 -8.34
C ALA A 197 -7.08 19.92 -9.55
N ASP A 198 -5.79 20.18 -9.33
CA ASP A 198 -4.80 20.29 -10.40
C ASP A 198 -4.25 18.93 -10.81
N LYS A 199 -4.10 18.02 -9.87
CA LYS A 199 -3.51 16.68 -10.10
C LYS A 199 -4.55 15.64 -10.48
N VAL A 200 -5.72 15.59 -9.84
CA VAL A 200 -6.73 14.57 -10.04
C VAL A 200 -7.87 15.13 -10.89
N LYS A 201 -7.84 14.83 -12.19
CA LYS A 201 -8.82 15.33 -13.15
C LYS A 201 -10.07 14.45 -13.27
N VAL A 202 -9.97 13.21 -12.82
CA VAL A 202 -11.05 12.23 -12.86
C VAL A 202 -11.78 12.22 -11.53
N HIS A 203 -13.12 12.33 -11.58
CA HIS A 203 -13.98 12.18 -10.40
C HIS A 203 -15.16 11.28 -10.78
N PRO A 204 -14.96 9.95 -10.75
CA PRO A 204 -16.03 9.01 -11.09
C PRO A 204 -17.17 9.16 -10.08
N LYS A 205 -18.39 9.21 -10.61
CA LYS A 205 -19.61 9.23 -9.78
C LYS A 205 -20.03 7.80 -9.53
N ILE A 206 -19.51 7.21 -8.48
CA ILE A 206 -19.91 5.88 -8.02
C ILE A 206 -20.47 5.99 -6.61
N ASP A 207 -21.37 5.09 -6.27
CA ASP A 207 -21.92 5.03 -4.94
C ASP A 207 -20.99 4.26 -3.97
N ARG A 208 -21.37 4.22 -2.68
CA ARG A 208 -20.58 3.55 -1.65
C ARG A 208 -20.42 2.05 -1.90
N ASP A 209 -21.46 1.37 -2.38
CA ASP A 209 -21.40 -0.07 -2.64
C ASP A 209 -20.51 -0.36 -3.86
N GLU A 210 -20.54 0.49 -4.88
CA GLU A 210 -19.62 0.41 -6.03
C GLU A 210 -18.16 0.65 -5.60
N ALA A 211 -17.91 1.64 -4.73
CA ALA A 211 -16.59 1.88 -4.17
C ALA A 211 -16.08 0.70 -3.32
N LEU A 212 -16.95 0.12 -2.48
CA LEU A 212 -16.64 -1.08 -1.70
C LEU A 212 -16.34 -2.28 -2.60
N MET A 213 -17.15 -2.50 -3.64
CA MET A 213 -16.93 -3.56 -4.63
C MET A 213 -15.58 -3.43 -5.30
N LEU A 214 -15.27 -2.25 -5.83
CA LEU A 214 -13.99 -1.95 -6.50
C LEU A 214 -12.80 -2.22 -5.56
N PHE A 215 -12.87 -1.69 -4.34
CA PHE A 215 -11.79 -1.79 -3.37
C PHE A 215 -11.57 -3.23 -2.88
N THR A 216 -12.66 -3.94 -2.59
CA THR A 216 -12.64 -5.35 -2.18
C THR A 216 -12.08 -6.24 -3.29
N ARG A 217 -12.51 -6.01 -4.53
CA ARG A 217 -12.00 -6.73 -5.70
C ARG A 217 -10.50 -6.56 -5.85
N LYS A 218 -10.01 -5.32 -5.88
CA LYS A 218 -8.58 -5.02 -6.05
C LYS A 218 -7.73 -5.62 -4.91
N TYR A 219 -8.24 -5.61 -3.69
CA TYR A 219 -7.57 -6.24 -2.56
C TYR A 219 -7.40 -7.75 -2.76
N PHE A 220 -8.51 -8.48 -2.93
CA PHE A 220 -8.43 -9.94 -3.06
C PHE A 220 -7.71 -10.36 -4.34
N GLN A 221 -7.90 -9.68 -5.45
CA GLN A 221 -7.21 -9.95 -6.70
C GLN A 221 -5.69 -9.83 -6.58
N SER A 222 -5.20 -8.79 -5.91
CA SER A 222 -3.78 -8.53 -5.81
C SER A 222 -3.08 -9.22 -4.62
N ARG A 223 -3.82 -9.63 -3.57
CA ARG A 223 -3.24 -10.16 -2.32
C ARG A 223 -3.70 -11.58 -1.98
N GLN A 224 -4.35 -12.26 -2.92
CA GLN A 224 -4.78 -13.64 -2.72
C GLN A 224 -3.60 -14.62 -2.58
N PRO A 225 -3.74 -15.68 -1.75
CA PRO A 225 -4.86 -15.94 -0.86
C PRO A 225 -4.86 -15.03 0.37
N ALA A 226 -6.01 -14.48 0.71
CA ALA A 226 -6.18 -13.60 1.86
C ALA A 226 -7.50 -13.90 2.60
N THR A 227 -7.57 -13.57 3.89
CA THR A 227 -8.75 -13.74 4.73
C THR A 227 -9.55 -12.45 4.88
N LEU A 228 -10.78 -12.53 5.40
CA LEU A 228 -11.54 -11.34 5.80
C LEU A 228 -10.76 -10.50 6.83
N GLU A 229 -10.11 -11.15 7.80
CA GLU A 229 -9.32 -10.46 8.82
C GLU A 229 -8.12 -9.72 8.22
N ASP A 230 -7.51 -10.26 7.16
CA ASP A 230 -6.43 -9.59 6.43
C ASP A 230 -6.97 -8.34 5.73
N PHE A 231 -8.14 -8.42 5.08
CA PHE A 231 -8.78 -7.29 4.43
C PHE A 231 -9.19 -6.18 5.40
N VAL A 232 -9.80 -6.55 6.54
CA VAL A 232 -10.13 -5.61 7.63
C VAL A 232 -8.87 -4.91 8.15
N TRP A 233 -7.81 -5.67 8.39
CA TRP A 233 -6.53 -5.15 8.84
C TRP A 233 -5.93 -4.15 7.84
N TRP A 234 -5.88 -4.53 6.56
CA TRP A 234 -5.26 -3.73 5.52
C TRP A 234 -6.04 -2.47 5.21
N SER A 235 -7.34 -2.59 4.97
CA SER A 235 -8.20 -1.46 4.61
C SER A 235 -8.43 -0.48 5.77
N GLY A 236 -8.44 -0.98 7.02
CA GLY A 236 -8.85 -0.21 8.19
C GLY A 236 -10.36 0.06 8.24
N LEU A 237 -11.14 -0.47 7.31
CA LEU A 237 -12.60 -0.41 7.33
C LEU A 237 -13.17 -1.25 8.49
N ASN A 238 -14.41 -1.02 8.86
CA ASN A 238 -15.07 -1.88 9.81
C ASN A 238 -15.43 -3.25 9.20
N VAL A 239 -15.66 -4.24 10.05
CA VAL A 239 -15.93 -5.62 9.59
C VAL A 239 -17.21 -5.69 8.75
N SER A 240 -18.23 -4.88 9.06
CA SER A 240 -19.49 -4.85 8.30
C SER A 240 -19.28 -4.36 6.87
N ASP A 241 -18.51 -3.30 6.66
CA ASP A 241 -18.18 -2.81 5.32
C ASP A 241 -17.37 -3.86 4.53
N CYS A 242 -16.37 -4.49 5.16
CA CYS A 242 -15.60 -5.54 4.51
C CYS A 242 -16.45 -6.75 4.11
N ARG A 243 -17.38 -7.19 4.98
CA ARG A 243 -18.33 -8.25 4.63
C ARG A 243 -19.27 -7.82 3.51
N ARG A 244 -19.77 -6.58 3.55
CA ARG A 244 -20.62 -6.04 2.48
C ARG A 244 -19.92 -6.06 1.13
N GLY A 245 -18.64 -5.64 1.07
CA GLY A 245 -17.84 -5.71 -0.16
C GLY A 245 -17.69 -7.14 -0.69
N ILE A 246 -17.48 -8.13 0.19
CA ILE A 246 -17.42 -9.56 -0.18
C ILE A 246 -18.77 -10.05 -0.69
N GLU A 247 -19.87 -9.68 -0.04
CA GLU A 247 -21.24 -10.04 -0.47
C GLU A 247 -21.56 -9.50 -1.86
N ILE A 248 -21.20 -8.24 -2.15
CA ILE A 248 -21.43 -7.60 -3.45
C ILE A 248 -20.65 -8.31 -4.56
N LEU A 249 -19.41 -8.74 -4.29
CA LEU A 249 -18.60 -9.49 -5.26
C LEU A 249 -19.18 -10.89 -5.57
N GLY A 250 -19.89 -11.48 -4.60
CA GLY A 250 -20.62 -12.73 -4.80
C GLY A 250 -19.75 -13.84 -5.41
N ASN A 251 -20.18 -14.35 -6.57
CA ASN A 251 -19.52 -15.48 -7.25
C ASN A 251 -18.13 -15.16 -7.82
N PHE A 252 -17.70 -13.89 -7.84
CA PHE A 252 -16.33 -13.53 -8.25
C PHE A 252 -15.28 -13.98 -7.23
N LEU A 253 -15.69 -14.21 -5.97
CA LEU A 253 -14.83 -14.71 -4.91
C LEU A 253 -15.12 -16.18 -4.63
N HIS A 254 -14.08 -17.00 -4.65
CA HIS A 254 -14.10 -18.38 -4.22
C HIS A 254 -13.50 -18.48 -2.81
N VAL A 255 -14.06 -19.37 -2.01
CA VAL A 255 -13.60 -19.60 -0.62
C VAL A 255 -13.04 -21.02 -0.51
N GLU A 256 -11.81 -21.13 -0.03
CA GLU A 256 -11.22 -22.39 0.37
C GLU A 256 -10.91 -22.37 1.87
N THR A 257 -11.28 -23.45 2.53
CA THR A 257 -11.03 -23.60 3.97
C THR A 257 -9.78 -24.42 4.18
N HIS A 258 -8.74 -23.81 4.72
CA HIS A 258 -7.51 -24.48 5.10
C HIS A 258 -7.42 -24.62 6.63
N GLY A 259 -7.17 -25.83 7.10
CA GLY A 259 -6.91 -26.11 8.51
C GLY A 259 -6.48 -27.56 8.69
N ARG A 260 -5.51 -27.80 9.56
CA ARG A 260 -5.24 -29.14 10.10
C ARG A 260 -6.13 -29.35 11.33
N ALA A 261 -6.37 -30.60 11.71
CA ALA A 261 -7.25 -30.96 12.83
C ALA A 261 -6.92 -30.24 14.16
N SER A 262 -5.72 -29.70 14.30
CA SER A 262 -5.21 -28.97 15.49
C SER A 262 -5.15 -27.43 15.34
N LEU A 263 -5.53 -26.87 14.18
CA LEU A 263 -5.48 -25.43 13.93
C LEU A 263 -6.87 -24.90 13.56
N PRO A 264 -7.25 -23.67 13.98
CA PRO A 264 -8.53 -23.09 13.57
C PRO A 264 -8.61 -23.03 12.04
N ARG A 265 -9.74 -23.46 11.50
CA ARG A 265 -10.03 -23.37 10.06
C ARG A 265 -10.05 -21.89 9.68
N ARG A 266 -9.24 -21.53 8.67
CA ARG A 266 -9.23 -20.20 8.08
C ARG A 266 -9.83 -20.27 6.68
N GLU A 267 -10.71 -19.33 6.38
CA GLU A 267 -11.28 -19.13 5.05
C GLU A 267 -10.40 -18.19 4.26
N PHE A 268 -9.86 -18.68 3.16
CA PHE A 268 -9.09 -17.89 2.21
C PHE A 268 -9.94 -17.60 0.98
N TYR A 269 -9.92 -16.36 0.55
CA TYR A 269 -10.60 -15.88 -0.62
C TYR A 269 -9.66 -15.82 -1.81
N PHE A 270 -10.20 -16.23 -2.96
CA PHE A 270 -9.54 -16.24 -4.26
C PHE A 270 -10.46 -15.61 -5.29
N THR A 271 -9.90 -15.01 -6.32
CA THR A 271 -10.64 -14.50 -7.48
C THR A 271 -10.50 -15.46 -8.66
N ASP A 272 -11.42 -15.37 -9.64
CA ASP A 272 -11.40 -16.21 -10.85
C ASP A 272 -10.09 -16.10 -11.64
N ASP A 273 -9.42 -14.95 -11.58
CA ASP A 273 -8.17 -14.64 -12.28
C ASP A 273 -6.92 -14.90 -11.42
N CYS A 274 -7.05 -15.71 -10.34
CA CYS A 274 -5.91 -16.08 -9.51
C CYS A 274 -4.79 -16.73 -10.32
N ARG A 275 -3.61 -16.12 -10.27
CA ARG A 275 -2.42 -16.65 -10.94
C ARG A 275 -1.83 -17.78 -10.13
N ILE A 276 -1.79 -18.96 -10.73
CA ILE A 276 -1.33 -20.21 -10.08
C ILE A 276 -0.05 -20.78 -10.73
N ARG A 277 0.42 -20.20 -11.85
CA ARG A 277 1.58 -20.69 -12.61
C ARG A 277 2.63 -19.60 -12.75
N GLY A 278 3.90 -20.03 -12.84
CA GLY A 278 5.04 -19.11 -13.07
C GLY A 278 6.00 -19.01 -11.88
N PHE A 279 5.70 -19.61 -10.74
CA PHE A 279 6.64 -19.66 -9.62
C PHE A 279 7.86 -20.51 -9.98
N ARG A 280 9.05 -19.94 -9.74
CA ARG A 280 10.35 -20.62 -9.86
C ARG A 280 11.14 -20.37 -8.58
N LYS A 281 11.79 -21.40 -8.08
CA LYS A 281 12.67 -21.33 -6.90
C LYS A 281 13.98 -20.60 -7.19
N GLY A 282 14.70 -20.23 -6.13
CA GLY A 282 15.99 -19.55 -6.20
C GLY A 282 15.86 -18.03 -6.43
N LYS A 283 14.80 -17.39 -5.92
CA LYS A 283 14.62 -15.95 -6.06
C LYS A 283 14.72 -15.23 -4.72
N CYS A 284 15.69 -14.32 -4.63
CA CYS A 284 15.78 -13.32 -3.58
C CYS A 284 15.04 -12.06 -3.98
N LEU A 285 14.41 -11.39 -3.01
CA LEU A 285 13.73 -10.12 -3.16
C LEU A 285 14.19 -9.16 -2.06
N LEU A 286 14.54 -7.94 -2.43
CA LEU A 286 14.83 -6.83 -1.54
C LEU A 286 13.55 -6.04 -1.25
N ILE A 287 12.75 -6.54 -0.32
CA ILE A 287 11.46 -5.98 0.04
C ILE A 287 11.65 -4.72 0.89
N PRO A 288 11.12 -3.54 0.47
CA PRO A 288 11.28 -2.30 1.21
C PRO A 288 10.48 -2.31 2.53
N PRO A 289 10.73 -1.34 3.43
CA PRO A 289 9.94 -1.20 4.65
C PRO A 289 8.49 -0.86 4.30
N TYR A 290 7.56 -1.31 5.12
CA TYR A 290 6.10 -1.12 4.93
C TYR A 290 5.54 -1.70 3.61
N ASP A 291 6.21 -2.68 3.01
CA ASP A 291 5.76 -3.29 1.75
C ASP A 291 4.49 -4.13 1.94
N GLU A 292 3.66 -4.14 0.89
CA GLU A 292 2.39 -4.88 0.83
C GLU A 292 2.54 -6.39 1.10
N TYR A 293 3.73 -6.94 0.86
CA TYR A 293 4.00 -8.36 1.13
C TYR A 293 3.90 -8.73 2.61
N LEU A 294 4.17 -7.78 3.50
CA LEU A 294 3.99 -7.94 4.95
C LEU A 294 2.79 -7.16 5.48
N ILE A 295 2.65 -5.87 5.10
CA ILE A 295 1.61 -5.02 5.69
C ILE A 295 0.21 -5.31 5.13
N GLY A 296 0.13 -5.94 3.98
CA GLY A 296 -1.13 -6.35 3.35
C GLY A 296 -1.91 -7.42 4.12
N TYR A 297 -1.31 -8.02 5.17
CA TYR A 297 -1.90 -9.13 5.92
C TYR A 297 -1.85 -8.90 7.42
N LYS A 298 -2.90 -9.34 8.13
CA LYS A 298 -2.93 -9.38 9.60
C LYS A 298 -2.01 -10.47 10.13
N SER A 299 -2.13 -11.71 9.60
CA SER A 299 -1.21 -12.79 9.90
C SER A 299 -0.12 -12.92 8.83
N ARG A 300 1.12 -12.89 9.29
CA ARG A 300 2.33 -12.99 8.45
C ARG A 300 3.01 -14.35 8.55
N ASP A 301 2.43 -15.28 9.31
CA ASP A 301 3.03 -16.58 9.65
C ASP A 301 3.30 -17.47 8.46
N ILE A 302 2.62 -17.22 7.33
CA ILE A 302 2.85 -17.93 6.06
C ILE A 302 4.24 -17.60 5.50
N VAL A 303 4.72 -16.37 5.67
CA VAL A 303 5.95 -15.86 5.03
C VAL A 303 7.05 -15.51 6.04
N LEU A 304 6.72 -15.40 7.33
CA LEU A 304 7.61 -14.95 8.40
C LEU A 304 7.47 -15.84 9.63
N SER A 305 8.55 -16.54 10.01
CA SER A 305 8.56 -17.34 11.24
C SER A 305 8.28 -16.47 12.47
N PRO A 306 7.45 -16.94 13.41
CA PRO A 306 7.20 -16.25 14.69
C PRO A 306 8.47 -15.83 15.43
N ASP A 307 9.53 -16.64 15.36
CA ASP A 307 10.80 -16.39 16.05
C ASP A 307 11.51 -15.13 15.55
N TYR A 308 11.27 -14.74 14.28
CA TYR A 308 11.91 -13.59 13.65
C TYR A 308 11.00 -12.40 13.45
N ARG A 309 9.76 -12.42 13.98
CA ARG A 309 8.81 -11.29 13.86
C ARG A 309 9.41 -9.96 14.31
N HIS A 310 10.12 -9.96 15.45
CA HIS A 310 10.72 -8.77 16.02
C HIS A 310 11.80 -8.14 15.13
N LYS A 311 12.38 -8.89 14.18
CA LYS A 311 13.34 -8.40 13.20
C LYS A 311 12.66 -7.76 11.98
N ALA A 312 11.45 -8.13 11.68
CA ALA A 312 10.71 -7.63 10.52
C ALA A 312 9.73 -6.49 10.87
N HIS A 313 9.12 -6.53 12.05
CA HIS A 313 8.23 -5.47 12.50
C HIS A 313 8.06 -5.48 14.02
N ASN A 314 7.60 -4.35 14.57
CA ASN A 314 7.30 -4.22 16.00
C ASN A 314 5.82 -3.89 16.26
N ASN A 315 5.43 -3.86 17.54
CA ASN A 315 4.06 -3.56 17.97
C ASN A 315 3.66 -2.07 17.78
N SER A 316 4.63 -1.19 17.56
CA SER A 316 4.39 0.22 17.23
C SER A 316 4.08 0.44 15.75
N GLY A 317 3.98 -0.63 14.96
CA GLY A 317 3.65 -0.55 13.53
C GLY A 317 4.83 -0.17 12.64
N ILE A 318 6.08 -0.29 13.13
CA ILE A 318 7.27 -0.07 12.32
C ILE A 318 7.62 -1.37 11.60
N PHE A 319 7.74 -1.29 10.28
CA PHE A 319 8.17 -2.38 9.41
C PHE A 319 9.56 -2.11 8.88
N GLN A 320 10.44 -3.09 9.01
CA GLN A 320 11.82 -3.03 8.52
C GLN A 320 11.91 -3.48 7.06
N PRO A 321 12.95 -3.06 6.32
CA PRO A 321 13.28 -3.64 5.04
C PRO A 321 13.75 -5.09 5.24
N VAL A 322 13.19 -6.03 4.46
CA VAL A 322 13.44 -7.45 4.64
C VAL A 322 13.90 -8.12 3.36
N ILE A 323 14.68 -9.19 3.51
CA ILE A 323 15.07 -10.10 2.43
C ILE A 323 14.10 -11.28 2.46
N ALA A 324 13.51 -11.60 1.30
CA ALA A 324 12.75 -12.82 1.12
C ALA A 324 13.45 -13.74 0.11
N HIS A 325 13.66 -15.00 0.49
CA HIS A 325 14.11 -16.05 -0.43
C HIS A 325 12.96 -17.00 -0.69
N ASP A 326 12.60 -17.18 -1.95
CA ASP A 326 11.41 -17.93 -2.37
C ASP A 326 10.13 -17.53 -1.63
N GLY A 327 10.06 -16.26 -1.23
CA GLY A 327 8.94 -15.66 -0.51
C GLY A 327 8.99 -15.85 1.01
N VAL A 328 9.91 -16.61 1.56
CA VAL A 328 10.11 -16.70 3.01
C VAL A 328 11.07 -15.61 3.47
N ILE A 329 10.67 -14.85 4.49
CA ILE A 329 11.51 -13.79 5.06
C ILE A 329 12.68 -14.43 5.82
N CYS A 330 13.90 -14.10 5.39
CA CYS A 330 15.13 -14.72 5.89
C CYS A 330 16.21 -13.72 6.35
N GLY A 331 16.01 -12.42 6.17
CA GLY A 331 16.99 -11.41 6.53
C GLY A 331 16.46 -9.98 6.50
N ASN A 332 17.32 -9.04 6.84
CA ASN A 332 17.12 -7.60 6.67
C ASN A 332 18.17 -7.04 5.73
N TRP A 333 17.84 -5.92 5.07
CA TRP A 333 18.76 -5.23 4.18
C TRP A 333 18.67 -3.71 4.37
N THR A 334 19.77 -3.04 4.03
CA THR A 334 19.81 -1.57 4.00
C THR A 334 20.78 -1.13 2.93
N PRO A 335 20.44 -0.18 2.06
CA PRO A 335 21.41 0.42 1.18
C PRO A 335 22.35 1.31 1.99
N PHE A 336 23.65 1.13 1.83
CA PHE A 336 24.67 1.94 2.47
C PHE A 336 25.67 2.42 1.44
N LYS A 337 25.65 3.71 1.08
CA LYS A 337 26.38 4.26 -0.06
C LYS A 337 26.04 3.47 -1.33
N ASP A 338 27.04 2.88 -1.98
CA ASP A 338 26.88 2.06 -3.18
C ASP A 338 26.80 0.55 -2.90
N ASP A 339 26.77 0.17 -1.61
CA ASP A 339 26.77 -1.21 -1.17
C ASP A 339 25.47 -1.63 -0.50
N LEU A 340 25.27 -2.94 -0.41
CA LEU A 340 24.19 -3.60 0.28
C LEU A 340 24.70 -4.13 1.62
N GLN A 341 24.11 -3.63 2.70
CA GLN A 341 24.24 -4.28 4.00
C GLN A 341 23.08 -5.28 4.16
N ALA A 342 23.42 -6.55 4.29
CA ALA A 342 22.47 -7.64 4.50
C ALA A 342 22.81 -8.41 5.78
N THR A 343 21.78 -8.80 6.52
CA THR A 343 21.90 -9.66 7.70
C THR A 343 20.89 -10.79 7.60
N PHE A 344 21.36 -11.99 7.36
CA PHE A 344 20.51 -13.18 7.34
C PHE A 344 20.26 -13.69 8.78
N PHE A 345 19.05 -14.15 9.03
CA PHE A 345 18.67 -14.85 10.25
C PHE A 345 18.12 -16.25 9.96
N MET A 346 18.00 -16.61 8.67
CA MET A 346 17.70 -17.95 8.17
C MET A 346 18.45 -18.18 6.87
N GLY A 347 19.31 -19.20 6.81
CA GLY A 347 20.07 -19.58 5.62
C GLY A 347 21.01 -18.45 5.12
N GLU A 348 21.81 -18.76 4.13
CA GLU A 348 22.68 -17.82 3.43
C GLU A 348 22.32 -17.88 1.94
N HIS A 349 22.01 -16.70 1.34
CA HIS A 349 21.52 -16.58 -0.02
C HIS A 349 22.22 -15.45 -0.79
N GLU A 350 23.52 -15.29 -0.59
CA GLU A 350 24.28 -14.16 -1.13
C GLU A 350 24.29 -14.09 -2.65
N ALA A 351 24.42 -15.23 -3.35
CA ALA A 351 24.48 -15.24 -4.80
C ALA A 351 23.21 -14.69 -5.47
N ASP A 352 22.05 -15.15 -4.99
CA ASP A 352 20.74 -14.70 -5.51
C ASP A 352 20.45 -13.25 -5.11
N LEU A 353 20.98 -12.81 -3.95
CA LEU A 353 20.84 -11.46 -3.45
C LEU A 353 21.59 -10.44 -4.32
N GLN A 354 22.76 -10.80 -4.87
CA GLN A 354 23.54 -9.92 -5.74
C GLN A 354 22.82 -9.61 -7.06
N GLU A 355 22.06 -10.54 -7.61
CA GLU A 355 21.24 -10.30 -8.81
C GLU A 355 20.18 -9.21 -8.52
N GLU A 356 19.44 -9.34 -7.41
CA GLU A 356 18.41 -8.38 -7.05
C GLU A 356 18.99 -7.02 -6.64
N TRP A 357 20.14 -7.00 -5.98
CA TRP A 357 20.87 -5.75 -5.68
C TRP A 357 21.29 -5.01 -6.95
N LYS A 358 21.79 -5.72 -7.95
CA LYS A 358 22.11 -5.13 -9.26
C LYS A 358 20.86 -4.55 -9.93
N ARG A 359 19.72 -5.23 -9.82
CA ARG A 359 18.43 -4.75 -10.33
C ARG A 359 18.01 -3.46 -9.61
N TYR A 360 18.10 -3.41 -8.27
CA TYR A 360 17.83 -2.21 -7.48
C TYR A 360 18.74 -1.03 -7.87
N LYS A 361 20.06 -1.23 -7.97
CA LYS A 361 20.99 -0.18 -8.40
C LYS A 361 20.67 0.33 -9.81
N THR A 362 20.41 -0.56 -10.74
CA THR A 362 20.05 -0.19 -12.12
C THR A 362 18.79 0.67 -12.17
N TYR A 363 17.80 0.39 -11.31
CA TYR A 363 16.62 1.21 -11.19
C TYR A 363 16.93 2.60 -10.63
N GLN A 364 17.79 2.72 -9.64
CA GLN A 364 18.14 4.02 -9.03
C GLN A 364 18.89 4.95 -9.99
N LEU A 365 19.61 4.38 -10.96
CA LEU A 365 20.40 5.13 -11.95
C LEU A 365 19.58 5.55 -13.20
N ARG A 366 18.36 5.09 -13.36
CA ARG A 366 17.48 5.36 -14.51
C ARG A 366 16.28 6.22 -14.13
#